data_691be262681367bd528e878489267df1
#
_entry.id   691be262681367bd528e878489267df1
#
_cell.length_a   1.000
_cell.length_b   1.000
_cell.length_c   1.000
_cell.angle_alpha   90.00
_cell.angle_beta   90.00
_cell.angle_gamma   90.00
#
_symmetry.space_group_name_H-M   'P 1'
#
loop_
_entity.id
_entity.type
_entity.pdbx_description
1 polymer ?
#
loop_
_entity_poly.entity_id
_entity_poly.type
_entity_poly.pdbx_seq_one_letter_code
_entity_poly.pdbx_strand_id
1 'polypeptide(L)'
;LLLPAYFSKHDITDRQSIWVKKPTLGREGANVSYYEKRNGLEFAAKGSEHSAFYDQAGYIYQQKFELPNFDGMYPMIGSWVVGDVACGIGLREDFTPVTGNDSHFIPHYFVE
;
A
#
# COMPACT_ATOMS: atom_id res chain seq x y z
N LEU A 1 5.65 6.87 13.55
CA LEU A 1 6.69 6.47 12.60
C LEU A 1 6.07 6.38 11.21
N LEU A 2 6.57 7.21 10.29
CA LEU A 2 6.18 7.14 8.89
C LEU A 2 7.29 6.46 8.09
N LEU A 3 6.91 5.65 7.11
CA LEU A 3 7.86 5.08 6.17
C LEU A 3 8.40 6.18 5.26
N PRO A 4 9.69 6.15 4.88
CA PRO A 4 10.25 7.06 3.88
C PRO A 4 9.41 7.03 2.60
N ALA A 5 9.11 8.22 2.07
CA ALA A 5 8.36 8.36 0.83
C ALA A 5 8.85 9.57 0.03
N TYR A 6 8.86 9.44 -1.30
CA TYR A 6 9.37 10.43 -2.24
C TYR A 6 8.44 10.57 -3.44
N PHE A 7 8.40 11.76 -4.04
CA PHE A 7 7.69 11.98 -5.29
C PHE A 7 8.51 11.56 -6.52
N SER A 8 9.81 11.37 -6.37
CA SER A 8 10.68 10.94 -7.45
C SER A 8 11.54 9.73 -7.05
N LYS A 9 11.63 8.77 -7.96
CA LYS A 9 12.56 7.63 -7.78
C LYS A 9 14.04 8.04 -7.72
N HIS A 10 14.36 9.25 -8.18
CA HIS A 10 15.72 9.79 -8.14
C HIS A 10 16.14 10.18 -6.71
N ASP A 11 15.17 10.53 -5.86
CA ASP A 11 15.40 10.94 -4.48
C ASP A 11 15.63 9.74 -3.54
N ILE A 12 15.35 8.53 -4.01
CA ILE A 12 15.60 7.31 -3.26
C ILE A 12 17.11 7.10 -3.09
N THR A 13 17.60 7.11 -1.87
CA THR A 13 19.01 6.90 -1.55
C THR A 13 19.34 5.44 -1.24
N ASP A 14 18.42 4.72 -0.60
CA ASP A 14 18.58 3.31 -0.32
C ASP A 14 18.42 2.46 -1.59
N ARG A 15 19.52 1.77 -1.96
CA ARG A 15 19.57 0.93 -3.16
C ARG A 15 19.16 -0.52 -2.91
N GLN A 16 19.05 -0.95 -1.67
CA GLN A 16 18.77 -2.36 -1.35
C GLN A 16 17.29 -2.63 -1.11
N SER A 17 16.53 -1.59 -0.75
CA SER A 17 15.11 -1.71 -0.48
C SER A 17 14.26 -1.81 -1.74
N ILE A 18 13.16 -2.54 -1.61
CA ILE A 18 12.04 -2.49 -2.55
C ILE A 18 11.14 -1.32 -2.14
N TRP A 19 10.64 -0.61 -3.14
CA TRP A 19 9.76 0.54 -2.98
C TRP A 19 8.41 0.24 -3.60
N VAL A 20 7.36 0.69 -2.94
CA VAL A 20 6.01 0.65 -3.48
C VAL A 20 5.79 1.94 -4.26
N LYS A 21 5.60 1.83 -5.56
CA LYS A 21 5.14 2.91 -6.41
C LYS A 21 3.62 2.87 -6.45
N LYS A 22 2.97 3.96 -6.16
CA LYS A 22 1.51 4.08 -6.20
C LYS A 22 1.10 5.47 -6.69
N PRO A 23 -0.05 5.61 -7.39
CA PRO A 23 -0.50 6.91 -7.85
C PRO A 23 -0.80 7.83 -6.66
N THR A 24 -0.60 9.14 -6.85
CA THR A 24 -0.94 10.15 -5.84
C THR A 24 -2.45 10.25 -5.61
N LEU A 25 -3.23 10.00 -6.66
CA LEU A 25 -4.67 9.82 -6.62
C LEU A 25 -4.99 8.43 -7.15
N GLY A 26 -5.56 7.57 -6.35
CA GLY A 26 -5.91 6.21 -6.72
C GLY A 26 -6.87 5.59 -5.72
N ARG A 27 -7.46 4.46 -6.09
CA ARG A 27 -8.34 3.67 -5.23
C ARG A 27 -8.19 2.18 -5.55
N GLU A 28 -8.64 1.34 -4.65
CA GLU A 28 -8.77 -0.12 -4.86
C GLU A 28 -7.46 -0.79 -5.27
N GLY A 29 -6.32 -0.25 -4.85
CA GLY A 29 -5.01 -0.82 -5.18
C GLY A 29 -4.59 -0.66 -6.64
N ALA A 30 -5.31 0.13 -7.45
CA ALA A 30 -4.99 0.32 -8.85
C ALA A 30 -3.63 1.00 -9.05
N ASN A 31 -2.90 0.59 -10.09
CA ASN A 31 -1.59 1.10 -10.50
C ASN A 31 -0.51 1.01 -9.40
N VAL A 32 -0.65 0.07 -8.46
CA VAL A 32 0.40 -0.22 -7.48
C VAL A 32 1.43 -1.14 -8.11
N SER A 33 2.70 -0.75 -8.06
CA SER A 33 3.82 -1.56 -8.52
C SER A 33 4.98 -1.53 -7.51
N TYR A 34 5.89 -2.46 -7.64
CA TYR A 34 7.14 -2.48 -6.89
C TYR A 34 8.28 -1.96 -7.75
N TYR A 35 9.15 -1.18 -7.15
CA TYR A 35 10.34 -0.63 -7.77
C TYR A 35 11.59 -1.06 -7.00
N GLU A 36 12.49 -1.77 -7.68
CA GLU A 36 13.81 -2.14 -7.15
C GLU A 36 14.87 -1.14 -7.61
N LYS A 37 15.33 -0.29 -6.72
CA LYS A 37 16.32 0.73 -7.03
C LYS A 37 17.63 0.15 -7.54
N ARG A 38 18.06 -1.01 -7.04
CA ARG A 38 19.35 -1.64 -7.36
C ARG A 38 19.54 -1.90 -8.85
N ASN A 39 18.53 -2.40 -9.51
CA ASN A 39 18.55 -2.81 -10.91
C ASN A 39 17.60 -1.97 -11.79
N GLY A 40 16.85 -1.03 -11.20
CA GLY A 40 15.90 -0.18 -11.90
C GLY A 40 14.66 -0.93 -12.39
N LEU A 41 14.39 -2.12 -11.87
CA LEU A 41 13.25 -2.93 -12.28
C LEU A 41 11.95 -2.41 -11.65
N GLU A 42 10.89 -2.44 -12.43
CA GLU A 42 9.54 -2.16 -11.98
C GLU A 42 8.63 -3.32 -12.42
N PHE A 43 7.81 -3.81 -11.52
CA PHE A 43 6.86 -4.89 -11.78
C PHE A 43 5.56 -4.67 -11.01
N ALA A 44 4.44 -5.08 -11.61
CA ALA A 44 3.14 -4.92 -10.97
C ALA A 44 3.06 -5.66 -9.63
N ALA A 45 2.47 -5.03 -8.64
CA ALA A 45 2.19 -5.69 -7.37
C ALA A 45 1.04 -6.70 -7.56
N LYS A 46 1.19 -7.88 -6.94
CA LYS A 46 0.13 -8.90 -6.97
C LYS A 46 -1.14 -8.32 -6.33
N GLY A 47 -2.26 -8.38 -7.04
CA GLY A 47 -3.53 -7.81 -6.65
C GLY A 47 -3.79 -6.40 -7.18
N SER A 48 -2.80 -5.78 -7.86
CA SER A 48 -2.99 -4.48 -8.50
C SER A 48 -3.51 -4.65 -9.92
N GLU A 49 -4.49 -3.85 -10.28
CA GLU A 49 -4.99 -3.69 -11.65
C GLU A 49 -4.51 -2.38 -12.25
N HIS A 50 -4.40 -2.30 -13.58
CA HIS A 50 -3.99 -1.08 -14.25
C HIS A 50 -5.21 -0.25 -14.68
N SER A 51 -5.14 1.07 -14.41
CA SER A 51 -6.12 2.04 -14.89
C SER A 51 -5.41 3.26 -15.46
N ALA A 52 -5.61 3.52 -16.74
CA ALA A 52 -5.04 4.70 -17.42
C ALA A 52 -5.49 6.03 -16.80
N PHE A 53 -6.62 6.04 -16.11
CA PHE A 53 -7.12 7.23 -15.41
C PHE A 53 -6.16 7.73 -14.32
N TYR A 54 -5.55 6.81 -13.56
CA TYR A 54 -4.66 7.16 -12.46
C TYR A 54 -3.22 7.48 -12.90
N ASP A 55 -2.84 7.17 -14.12
CA ASP A 55 -1.49 7.46 -14.62
C ASP A 55 -1.19 8.96 -14.68
N GLN A 56 -2.23 9.78 -14.87
CA GLN A 56 -2.10 11.24 -15.01
C GLN A 56 -1.82 11.97 -13.69
N ALA A 57 -2.11 11.36 -12.57
CA ALA A 57 -1.99 11.98 -11.25
C ALA A 57 -0.55 12.06 -10.73
N GLY A 58 0.42 11.41 -11.41
CA GLY A 58 1.76 11.22 -10.90
C GLY A 58 1.84 10.14 -9.83
N TYR A 59 3.04 9.89 -9.34
CA TYR A 59 3.31 8.76 -8.45
C TYR A 59 4.09 9.19 -7.22
N ILE A 60 3.95 8.40 -6.16
CA ILE A 60 4.84 8.40 -5.00
C ILE A 60 5.54 7.04 -4.89
N TYR A 61 6.73 7.07 -4.32
CA TYR A 61 7.55 5.90 -4.00
C TYR A 61 7.71 5.83 -2.49
N GLN A 62 7.12 4.83 -1.86
CA GLN A 62 7.18 4.61 -0.42
C GLN A 62 7.98 3.34 -0.15
N GLN A 63 8.84 3.35 0.85
CA GLN A 63 9.56 2.15 1.25
C GLN A 63 8.57 1.01 1.52
N LYS A 64 8.83 -0.17 0.91
CA LYS A 64 7.99 -1.34 1.13
C LYS A 64 8.13 -1.81 2.57
N PHE A 65 7.03 -2.02 3.22
CA PHE A 65 6.92 -2.74 4.47
C PHE A 65 6.39 -4.14 4.19
N GLU A 66 7.03 -5.15 4.76
CA GLU A 66 6.53 -6.51 4.63
C GLU A 66 5.31 -6.69 5.52
N LEU A 67 4.16 -6.89 4.91
CA LEU A 67 2.92 -7.15 5.62
C LEU A 67 2.98 -8.54 6.27
N PRO A 68 2.47 -8.69 7.49
CA PRO A 68 2.31 -10.00 8.08
C PRO A 68 1.36 -10.84 7.22
N ASN A 69 1.62 -12.14 7.19
CA ASN A 69 0.76 -13.11 6.50
C ASN A 69 0.24 -14.12 7.53
N PHE A 70 -1.07 -14.23 7.62
CA PHE A 70 -1.74 -15.19 8.49
C PHE A 70 -2.53 -16.18 7.63
N ASP A 71 -2.02 -17.39 7.51
CA ASP A 71 -2.64 -18.48 6.73
C ASP A 71 -2.99 -18.08 5.28
N GLY A 72 -2.13 -17.30 4.64
CA GLY A 72 -2.33 -16.83 3.26
C GLY A 72 -3.04 -15.48 3.14
N MET A 73 -3.48 -14.88 4.24
CA MET A 73 -4.19 -13.61 4.27
C MET A 73 -3.28 -12.47 4.75
N TYR A 74 -3.42 -11.31 4.12
CA TYR A 74 -2.71 -10.08 4.45
C TYR A 74 -3.68 -9.10 5.09
N PRO A 75 -3.61 -8.86 6.41
CA PRO A 75 -4.50 -7.93 7.08
C PRO A 75 -4.09 -6.48 6.83
N MET A 76 -5.09 -5.60 6.75
CA MET A 76 -4.94 -4.17 6.66
C MET A 76 -5.79 -3.50 7.74
N ILE A 77 -5.17 -2.59 8.49
CA ILE A 77 -5.85 -1.80 9.52
C ILE A 77 -6.09 -0.40 9.01
N GLY A 78 -7.36 0.01 8.95
CA GLY A 78 -7.77 1.38 8.69
C GLY A 78 -8.12 2.09 9.98
N SER A 79 -7.41 3.15 10.32
CA SER A 79 -7.70 4.00 11.48
C SER A 79 -8.50 5.23 11.04
N TRP A 80 -9.58 5.52 11.75
CA TRP A 80 -10.42 6.68 11.51
C TRP A 80 -10.10 7.79 12.51
N VAL A 81 -9.80 8.96 11.98
CA VAL A 81 -9.58 10.18 12.76
C VAL A 81 -10.53 11.25 12.25
N VAL A 82 -11.33 11.81 13.14
CA VAL A 82 -12.30 12.86 12.82
C VAL A 82 -12.08 14.03 13.78
N GLY A 83 -11.77 15.21 13.26
CA GLY A 83 -11.51 16.39 14.08
C GLY A 83 -10.39 16.16 15.10
N ASP A 84 -9.29 15.53 14.69
CA ASP A 84 -8.13 15.17 15.52
C ASP A 84 -8.42 14.13 16.65
N VAL A 85 -9.59 13.51 16.62
CA VAL A 85 -9.98 12.47 17.58
C VAL A 85 -9.97 11.10 16.88
N ALA A 86 -9.35 10.10 17.52
CA ALA A 86 -9.41 8.72 17.08
C ALA A 86 -10.84 8.18 17.28
N CYS A 87 -11.50 7.80 16.18
CA CYS A 87 -12.92 7.42 16.17
C CYS A 87 -13.18 5.94 15.96
N GLY A 88 -12.14 5.17 15.69
CA GLY A 88 -12.27 3.73 15.53
C GLY A 88 -11.29 3.16 14.51
N ILE A 89 -11.37 1.84 14.35
CA ILE A 89 -10.61 1.09 13.36
C ILE A 89 -11.53 0.20 12.55
N GLY A 90 -11.11 -0.10 11.32
CA GLY A 90 -11.69 -1.14 10.48
C GLY A 90 -10.58 -2.09 10.05
N LEU A 91 -10.89 -3.37 9.99
CA LEU A 91 -9.97 -4.40 9.53
C LEU A 91 -10.45 -4.96 8.20
N ARG A 92 -9.52 -5.12 7.28
CA ARG A 92 -9.73 -5.82 6.02
C ARG A 92 -8.61 -6.84 5.83
N GLU A 93 -8.86 -7.86 5.05
CA GLU A 93 -7.85 -8.83 4.64
C GLU A 93 -8.02 -9.20 3.18
N ASP A 94 -6.92 -9.66 2.58
CA ASP A 94 -6.89 -10.11 1.19
C ASP A 94 -5.87 -11.23 1.03
N PHE A 95 -6.03 -12.05 0.00
CA PHE A 95 -5.04 -13.05 -0.42
C PHE A 95 -3.80 -12.44 -1.08
N THR A 96 -3.83 -11.14 -1.34
CA THR A 96 -2.73 -10.39 -1.94
C THR A 96 -2.31 -9.24 -1.04
N PRO A 97 -1.04 -8.78 -1.11
CA PRO A 97 -0.57 -7.66 -0.29
C PRO A 97 -1.13 -6.30 -0.73
N VAL A 98 -1.90 -6.25 -1.82
CA VAL A 98 -2.59 -5.04 -2.27
C VAL A 98 -4.08 -5.18 -1.97
N THR A 99 -4.58 -4.32 -1.12
CA THR A 99 -6.01 -4.28 -0.76
C THR A 99 -6.81 -3.71 -1.92
N GLY A 100 -7.69 -4.52 -2.48
CA GLY A 100 -8.56 -4.19 -3.59
C GLY A 100 -10.02 -3.96 -3.18
N ASN A 101 -10.88 -3.88 -4.19
CA ASN A 101 -12.31 -3.70 -3.99
C ASN A 101 -12.97 -4.94 -3.34
N ASP A 102 -12.47 -6.11 -3.67
CA ASP A 102 -13.01 -7.40 -3.19
C ASP A 102 -12.40 -7.88 -1.88
N SER A 103 -11.51 -7.09 -1.27
CA SER A 103 -10.93 -7.42 0.04
C SER A 103 -11.99 -7.50 1.13
N HIS A 104 -11.90 -8.52 1.97
CA HIS A 104 -12.92 -8.83 2.97
C HIS A 104 -12.82 -7.91 4.18
N PHE A 105 -13.95 -7.43 4.68
CA PHE A 105 -14.03 -6.83 6.00
C PHE A 105 -14.05 -7.91 7.07
N ILE A 106 -13.26 -7.72 8.13
CA ILE A 106 -13.14 -8.67 9.24
C ILE A 106 -13.80 -8.06 10.48
N PRO A 107 -14.76 -8.75 11.11
CA PRO A 107 -15.23 -8.38 12.43
C PRO A 107 -14.11 -8.50 13.46
N HIS A 108 -14.05 -7.58 14.40
CA HIS A 108 -13.02 -7.56 15.43
C HIS A 108 -13.59 -7.08 16.76
N TYR A 109 -12.87 -7.38 17.82
CA TYR A 109 -13.19 -6.91 19.18
C TYR A 109 -11.89 -6.60 19.91
N PHE A 110 -11.98 -5.71 20.89
CA PHE A 110 -10.85 -5.40 21.75
C PHE A 110 -10.84 -6.34 22.94
N VAL A 111 -9.66 -6.80 23.33
CA VAL A 111 -9.41 -7.55 24.56
C VAL A 111 -8.67 -6.65 25.55
N GLU A 112 -9.00 -6.74 26.83
CA GLU A 112 -8.29 -6.08 27.92
C GLU A 112 -7.02 -6.83 28.31
#